data_c727e62eceb5602a5e9c2b91778a4017
#
_entry.id   c727e62eceb5602a5e9c2b91778a4017
#
_cell.length_a   1.000
_cell.length_b   1.000
_cell.length_c   1.000
_cell.angle_alpha   90.00
_cell.angle_beta   90.00
_cell.angle_gamma   90.00
#
_symmetry.space_group_name_H-M   'P 1'
#
loop_
_entity.id
_entity.type
_entity.pdbx_description
1 polymer ?
#
loop_
_entity_poly.entity_id
_entity_poly.type
_entity_poly.pdbx_seq_one_letter_code
_entity_poly.pdbx_strand_id
1 'polypeptide(L)'
;MSTARRTHGFRESVIRGMTRLAREYDSLNLAQGFPNFPAPELIKTAAARAIQDDINQYAITWGATRLRRALAATYAQRYGLDADPEREITVTCGATEAMIATLLALVDPGDEVIVFEPFYENYGPDTILADARPVYVPLEPGQPLDLDRLAAAFTARTRAIVVNTPSNPAGRVLTRPELDAIARLCREHDVLAVTDEIYEHIRYGGPHIPIVTLEGMADRTVTISGASKTFSVTGWRVGWIVAAPHLTNGIRKVHDFVTVGAPAPLQEAVAAGLTLGAPYYRDLSAHYRERRDTLFAALDRAGFRPHLPEGAYYILCDISGFGAGDDVTFARRLVAEVGVAAVPGSSFFSRPELGRDLIRFTFCKTDELLREAGERLLRARAVLT
;
A
#
# COMPACT_ATOMS: atom_id res chain seq x y z
N MET A 1 3.04 34.31 10.51
CA MET A 1 3.80 33.44 9.59
C MET A 1 2.85 32.35 9.06
N SER A 2 2.87 32.07 7.77
CA SER A 2 2.04 31.03 7.15
C SER A 2 2.93 29.83 6.79
N THR A 3 2.33 28.62 6.75
CA THR A 3 2.98 27.42 6.23
C THR A 3 3.15 27.50 4.70
N ALA A 4 3.99 26.65 4.13
CA ALA A 4 4.19 26.62 2.67
C ALA A 4 2.88 26.25 1.94
N ARG A 5 2.59 26.90 0.79
CA ARG A 5 1.35 26.71 0.03
C ARG A 5 1.05 25.24 -0.30
N ARG A 6 2.08 24.46 -0.59
CA ARG A 6 1.92 23.02 -0.92
C ARG A 6 1.28 22.20 0.21
N THR A 7 1.46 22.59 1.49
CA THR A 7 0.86 21.90 2.63
C THR A 7 -0.63 22.21 2.81
N HIS A 8 -1.19 23.18 2.09
CA HIS A 8 -2.61 23.48 2.10
C HIS A 8 -3.42 22.56 1.16
N GLY A 9 -2.75 21.83 0.26
CA GLY A 9 -3.38 20.96 -0.73
C GLY A 9 -3.82 19.60 -0.19
N PHE A 10 -3.49 19.27 1.07
CA PHE A 10 -3.86 18.00 1.70
C PHE A 10 -4.09 18.13 3.21
N ARG A 11 -4.71 17.13 3.83
CA ARG A 11 -5.08 17.11 5.25
C ARG A 11 -4.24 16.08 6.01
N GLU A 12 -4.32 16.15 7.37
CA GLU A 12 -3.77 15.07 8.21
C GLU A 12 -4.44 13.73 7.89
N SER A 13 -3.67 12.64 8.00
CA SER A 13 -4.13 11.27 7.78
C SER A 13 -5.39 10.94 8.59
N VAL A 14 -6.45 10.60 7.88
CA VAL A 14 -7.72 10.17 8.50
C VAL A 14 -7.55 8.84 9.23
N ILE A 15 -6.72 7.94 8.71
CA ILE A 15 -6.39 6.65 9.35
C ILE A 15 -5.79 6.87 10.74
N ARG A 16 -4.89 7.87 10.90
CA ARG A 16 -4.32 8.23 12.22
C ARG A 16 -5.35 8.86 13.14
N GLY A 17 -6.23 9.70 12.60
CA GLY A 17 -7.34 10.29 13.34
C GLY A 17 -8.25 9.21 13.93
N MET A 18 -8.66 8.22 13.14
CA MET A 18 -9.49 7.09 13.61
C MET A 18 -8.76 6.22 14.63
N THR A 19 -7.45 6.08 14.53
CA THR A 19 -6.64 5.36 15.54
C THR A 19 -6.62 6.09 16.89
N ARG A 20 -6.52 7.43 16.88
CA ARG A 20 -6.63 8.23 18.13
C ARG A 20 -8.00 8.08 18.75
N LEU A 21 -9.04 8.19 17.93
CA LEU A 21 -10.42 8.03 18.38
C LEU A 21 -10.68 6.63 18.97
N ALA A 22 -10.15 5.57 18.34
CA ALA A 22 -10.26 4.22 18.87
C ALA A 22 -9.66 4.06 20.27
N ARG A 23 -8.51 4.73 20.53
CA ARG A 23 -7.87 4.73 21.87
C ARG A 23 -8.69 5.51 22.90
N GLU A 24 -9.27 6.64 22.50
CA GLU A 24 -10.09 7.48 23.37
C GLU A 24 -11.34 6.72 23.89
N TYR A 25 -11.96 5.90 23.04
CA TYR A 25 -13.15 5.12 23.34
C TYR A 25 -12.89 3.66 23.73
N ASP A 26 -11.63 3.26 23.93
CA ASP A 26 -11.23 1.85 24.17
C ASP A 26 -11.86 0.87 23.17
N SER A 27 -11.88 1.26 21.91
CA SER A 27 -12.53 0.53 20.83
C SER A 27 -11.56 -0.36 20.08
N LEU A 28 -12.04 -1.47 19.52
CA LEU A 28 -11.23 -2.36 18.69
C LEU A 28 -10.82 -1.66 17.39
N ASN A 29 -9.50 -1.55 17.15
CA ASN A 29 -8.99 -0.79 16.03
C ASN A 29 -8.88 -1.66 14.75
N LEU A 30 -9.91 -1.62 13.91
CA LEU A 30 -9.90 -2.14 12.53
C LEU A 30 -9.69 -1.03 11.49
N ALA A 31 -9.31 0.19 11.89
CA ALA A 31 -9.00 1.29 10.98
C ALA A 31 -7.58 1.20 10.44
N GLN A 32 -6.59 0.98 11.31
CA GLN A 32 -5.18 1.03 10.92
C GLN A 32 -4.63 -0.33 10.50
N GLY A 33 -4.12 -0.38 9.26
CA GLY A 33 -3.55 -1.57 8.63
C GLY A 33 -2.14 -1.90 9.12
N PHE A 34 -2.01 -2.32 10.37
CA PHE A 34 -0.82 -2.97 10.89
C PHE A 34 -1.17 -4.28 11.61
N PRO A 35 -0.43 -5.36 11.37
CA PRO A 35 -0.62 -6.63 12.08
C PRO A 35 -0.38 -6.48 13.59
N ASN A 36 -1.23 -7.10 14.41
CA ASN A 36 -1.06 -7.18 15.87
C ASN A 36 -0.60 -8.57 16.33
N PHE A 37 -0.13 -9.39 15.41
CA PHE A 37 0.50 -10.68 15.67
C PHE A 37 2.01 -10.59 15.39
N PRO A 38 2.83 -11.52 15.97
CA PRO A 38 4.29 -11.43 15.92
C PRO A 38 4.84 -11.56 14.52
N ALA A 39 5.97 -10.87 14.28
CA ALA A 39 6.83 -11.11 13.13
C ALA A 39 7.50 -12.49 13.21
N PRO A 40 7.96 -13.07 12.08
CA PRO A 40 8.70 -14.32 12.07
C PRO A 40 9.92 -14.27 12.99
N GLU A 41 10.15 -15.36 13.76
CA GLU A 41 11.23 -15.41 14.74
C GLU A 41 12.61 -15.25 14.09
N LEU A 42 12.79 -15.80 12.90
CA LEU A 42 14.02 -15.70 12.13
C LEU A 42 14.49 -14.23 11.97
N ILE A 43 13.58 -13.33 11.59
CA ILE A 43 13.96 -11.94 11.35
C ILE A 43 14.17 -11.15 12.66
N LYS A 44 13.42 -11.48 13.72
CA LYS A 44 13.63 -10.85 15.03
C LYS A 44 15.00 -11.23 15.60
N THR A 45 15.35 -12.51 15.53
CA THR A 45 16.66 -13.02 15.95
C THR A 45 17.79 -12.41 15.12
N ALA A 46 17.61 -12.32 13.79
CA ALA A 46 18.59 -11.68 12.92
C ALA A 46 18.78 -10.18 13.22
N ALA A 47 17.70 -9.46 13.52
CA ALA A 47 17.78 -8.05 13.93
C ALA A 47 18.54 -7.88 15.24
N ALA A 48 18.21 -8.68 16.25
CA ALA A 48 18.89 -8.63 17.56
C ALA A 48 20.39 -8.94 17.42
N ARG A 49 20.73 -9.95 16.62
CA ARG A 49 22.12 -10.30 16.33
C ARG A 49 22.86 -9.18 15.60
N ALA A 50 22.27 -8.58 14.59
CA ALA A 50 22.90 -7.50 13.84
C ALA A 50 23.23 -6.30 14.75
N ILE A 51 22.36 -5.98 15.74
CA ILE A 51 22.61 -4.94 16.76
C ILE A 51 23.78 -5.37 17.67
N GLN A 52 23.83 -6.63 18.11
CA GLN A 52 24.91 -7.17 18.96
C GLN A 52 26.26 -7.27 18.25
N ASP A 53 26.23 -7.53 16.93
CA ASP A 53 27.42 -7.59 16.08
C ASP A 53 27.90 -6.17 15.63
N ASP A 54 27.36 -5.11 16.25
CA ASP A 54 27.70 -3.70 15.99
C ASP A 54 27.44 -3.22 14.54
N ILE A 55 26.50 -3.82 13.82
CA ILE A 55 26.04 -3.33 12.52
C ILE A 55 25.12 -2.11 12.75
N ASN A 56 25.65 -1.06 13.39
CA ASN A 56 24.89 0.10 13.86
C ASN A 56 25.25 1.39 13.10
N GLN A 57 26.25 1.34 12.21
CA GLN A 57 26.66 2.49 11.40
C GLN A 57 25.86 2.53 10.08
N TYR A 58 25.97 3.63 9.36
CA TYR A 58 25.33 3.75 8.05
C TYR A 58 25.71 2.60 7.15
N ALA A 59 24.71 1.93 6.57
CA ALA A 59 24.93 1.17 5.35
C ALA A 59 25.28 2.14 4.22
N ILE A 60 25.78 1.63 3.08
CA ILE A 60 25.83 2.44 1.87
C ILE A 60 24.41 2.99 1.61
N THR A 61 24.29 4.25 1.18
CA THR A 61 23.01 4.98 1.20
C THR A 61 21.89 4.23 0.44
N TRP A 62 22.20 3.62 -0.68
CA TRP A 62 21.21 2.82 -1.43
C TRP A 62 20.98 1.40 -0.91
N GLY A 63 21.48 1.09 0.31
CA GLY A 63 21.15 -0.14 1.03
C GLY A 63 22.30 -1.13 1.20
N ALA A 64 22.21 -1.94 2.26
CA ALA A 64 23.19 -2.98 2.56
C ALA A 64 23.33 -3.98 1.40
N THR A 65 24.57 -4.30 1.02
CA THR A 65 24.88 -5.19 -0.11
C THR A 65 24.20 -6.55 0.03
N ARG A 66 24.14 -7.08 1.27
CA ARG A 66 23.47 -8.36 1.54
C ARG A 66 21.99 -8.32 1.21
N LEU A 67 21.28 -7.25 1.60
CA LEU A 67 19.85 -7.09 1.30
C LEU A 67 19.62 -6.92 -0.21
N ARG A 68 20.39 -6.07 -0.87
CA ARG A 68 20.23 -5.84 -2.32
C ARG A 68 20.47 -7.12 -3.15
N ARG A 69 21.47 -7.93 -2.79
CA ARG A 69 21.71 -9.24 -3.42
C ARG A 69 20.59 -10.24 -3.15
N ALA A 70 20.05 -10.26 -1.91
CA ALA A 70 18.90 -11.10 -1.56
C ALA A 70 17.64 -10.70 -2.33
N LEU A 71 17.40 -9.40 -2.51
CA LEU A 71 16.31 -8.88 -3.34
C LEU A 71 16.48 -9.29 -4.80
N ALA A 72 17.65 -9.08 -5.40
CA ALA A 72 17.92 -9.47 -6.78
C ALA A 72 17.63 -10.98 -7.00
N ALA A 73 18.13 -11.83 -6.11
CA ALA A 73 17.87 -13.27 -6.17
C ALA A 73 16.36 -13.60 -6.03
N THR A 74 15.64 -12.87 -5.16
CA THR A 74 14.20 -13.05 -4.97
C THR A 74 13.41 -12.67 -6.22
N TYR A 75 13.73 -11.52 -6.84
CA TYR A 75 13.08 -11.07 -8.07
C TYR A 75 13.37 -11.98 -9.26
N ALA A 76 14.61 -12.45 -9.40
CA ALA A 76 14.99 -13.44 -10.41
C ALA A 76 14.21 -14.75 -10.24
N GLN A 77 14.17 -15.29 -9.03
CA GLN A 77 13.48 -16.56 -8.74
C GLN A 77 11.96 -16.48 -8.92
N ARG A 78 11.32 -15.37 -8.50
CA ARG A 78 9.87 -15.25 -8.46
C ARG A 78 9.26 -14.74 -9.76
N TYR A 79 9.93 -13.80 -10.38
CA TYR A 79 9.39 -13.03 -11.50
C TYR A 79 10.23 -13.16 -12.78
N GLY A 80 11.36 -13.87 -12.72
CA GLY A 80 12.31 -13.93 -13.86
C GLY A 80 12.97 -12.59 -14.17
N LEU A 81 12.98 -11.66 -13.23
CA LEU A 81 13.57 -10.34 -13.38
C LEU A 81 15.02 -10.34 -12.88
N ASP A 82 15.97 -10.28 -13.81
CA ASP A 82 17.41 -10.24 -13.52
C ASP A 82 17.84 -8.79 -13.23
N ALA A 83 17.58 -8.33 -12.01
CA ALA A 83 17.92 -6.98 -11.59
C ALA A 83 19.36 -6.89 -11.04
N ASP A 84 20.13 -5.93 -11.52
CA ASP A 84 21.48 -5.64 -11.00
C ASP A 84 21.40 -5.04 -9.58
N PRO A 85 21.87 -5.74 -8.52
CA PRO A 85 21.78 -5.25 -7.15
C PRO A 85 22.58 -3.95 -6.91
N GLU A 86 23.57 -3.64 -7.74
CA GLU A 86 24.38 -2.42 -7.59
C GLU A 86 23.77 -1.22 -8.32
N ARG A 87 23.05 -1.44 -9.42
CA ARG A 87 22.59 -0.36 -10.30
C ARG A 87 21.08 -0.16 -10.32
N GLU A 88 20.28 -1.15 -9.93
CA GLU A 88 18.82 -1.16 -10.11
C GLU A 88 18.03 -1.29 -8.81
N ILE A 89 18.68 -1.62 -7.67
CA ILE A 89 17.99 -1.79 -6.38
C ILE A 89 18.42 -0.69 -5.41
N THR A 90 17.42 -0.01 -4.83
CA THR A 90 17.61 0.99 -3.78
C THR A 90 16.74 0.64 -2.58
N VAL A 91 17.34 0.51 -1.39
CA VAL A 91 16.63 0.28 -0.13
C VAL A 91 16.25 1.62 0.49
N THR A 92 15.02 1.73 0.96
CA THR A 92 14.42 2.97 1.44
C THR A 92 13.82 2.82 2.84
N CYS A 93 13.52 3.93 3.51
CA CYS A 93 12.81 3.96 4.80
C CYS A 93 11.30 3.58 4.63
N GLY A 94 11.05 2.39 4.11
CA GLY A 94 9.73 1.86 3.73
C GLY A 94 9.25 2.37 2.38
N ALA A 95 8.16 1.74 1.88
CA ALA A 95 7.55 2.10 0.61
C ALA A 95 7.06 3.56 0.56
N THR A 96 6.76 4.17 1.71
CA THR A 96 6.34 5.58 1.78
C THR A 96 7.46 6.52 1.32
N GLU A 97 8.69 6.32 1.79
CA GLU A 97 9.84 7.08 1.31
C GLU A 97 10.17 6.75 -0.15
N ALA A 98 10.07 5.47 -0.54
CA ALA A 98 10.26 5.05 -1.91
C ALA A 98 9.35 5.82 -2.89
N MET A 99 8.07 5.98 -2.54
CA MET A 99 7.10 6.69 -3.37
C MET A 99 7.46 8.18 -3.51
N ILE A 100 7.65 8.89 -2.40
CA ILE A 100 7.95 10.33 -2.45
C ILE A 100 9.31 10.60 -3.11
N ALA A 101 10.34 9.79 -2.83
CA ALA A 101 11.64 9.93 -3.48
C ALA A 101 11.57 9.70 -4.99
N THR A 102 10.76 8.74 -5.43
CA THR A 102 10.50 8.47 -6.86
C THR A 102 9.83 9.67 -7.53
N LEU A 103 8.74 10.18 -6.95
CA LEU A 103 8.01 11.31 -7.56
C LEU A 103 8.88 12.58 -7.58
N LEU A 104 9.58 12.91 -6.51
CA LEU A 104 10.51 14.05 -6.46
C LEU A 104 11.67 13.95 -7.46
N ALA A 105 12.07 12.72 -7.83
CA ALA A 105 13.19 12.50 -8.75
C ALA A 105 12.79 12.48 -10.22
N LEU A 106 11.55 12.10 -10.53
CA LEU A 106 11.14 11.75 -11.90
C LEU A 106 9.99 12.60 -12.45
N VAL A 107 9.40 13.46 -11.63
CA VAL A 107 8.26 14.31 -11.99
C VAL A 107 8.64 15.77 -11.79
N ASP A 108 8.42 16.59 -12.80
CA ASP A 108 8.73 18.02 -12.77
C ASP A 108 7.50 18.86 -12.37
N PRO A 109 7.70 20.10 -11.90
CA PRO A 109 6.60 21.02 -11.63
C PRO A 109 5.66 21.21 -12.81
N GLY A 110 4.35 20.99 -12.57
CA GLY A 110 3.31 21.12 -13.60
C GLY A 110 3.02 19.84 -14.40
N ASP A 111 3.77 18.78 -14.19
CA ASP A 111 3.46 17.46 -14.73
C ASP A 111 2.17 16.88 -14.12
N GLU A 112 1.62 15.87 -14.78
CA GLU A 112 0.46 15.15 -14.32
C GLU A 112 0.83 13.71 -13.91
N VAL A 113 0.27 13.28 -12.78
CA VAL A 113 0.40 11.91 -12.29
C VAL A 113 -0.99 11.28 -12.21
N ILE A 114 -1.21 10.22 -12.99
CA ILE A 114 -2.46 9.46 -12.94
C ILE A 114 -2.48 8.62 -11.65
N VAL A 115 -3.58 8.72 -10.88
CA VAL A 115 -3.81 7.97 -9.65
C VAL A 115 -5.19 7.33 -9.73
N PHE A 116 -5.25 6.00 -9.55
CA PHE A 116 -6.54 5.31 -9.46
C PHE A 116 -7.24 5.65 -8.13
N GLU A 117 -8.56 5.85 -8.16
CA GLU A 117 -9.38 6.00 -6.96
C GLU A 117 -10.49 4.94 -6.87
N PRO A 118 -10.74 4.35 -5.68
CA PRO A 118 -10.19 4.74 -4.37
C PRO A 118 -8.68 4.46 -4.25
N PHE A 119 -7.96 5.37 -3.59
CA PHE A 119 -6.49 5.36 -3.48
C PHE A 119 -6.01 5.21 -2.04
N TYR A 120 -4.74 4.82 -1.87
CA TYR A 120 -4.04 5.01 -0.60
C TYR A 120 -3.69 6.49 -0.41
N GLU A 121 -3.98 7.04 0.77
CA GLU A 121 -3.96 8.46 1.09
C GLU A 121 -2.64 9.22 0.79
N ASN A 122 -1.53 8.54 0.55
CA ASN A 122 -0.24 9.19 0.27
C ASN A 122 -0.08 9.66 -1.18
N TYR A 123 -0.69 9.00 -2.17
CA TYR A 123 -0.35 9.24 -3.58
C TYR A 123 -0.69 10.67 -4.05
N GLY A 124 -1.83 11.21 -3.61
CA GLY A 124 -2.20 12.60 -3.88
C GLY A 124 -1.22 13.60 -3.23
N PRO A 125 -1.01 13.54 -1.90
CA PRO A 125 -0.02 14.37 -1.21
C PRO A 125 1.39 14.27 -1.77
N ASP A 126 1.88 13.08 -2.09
CA ASP A 126 3.22 12.88 -2.65
C ASP A 126 3.35 13.57 -4.03
N THR A 127 2.31 13.49 -4.87
CA THR A 127 2.23 14.21 -6.15
C THR A 127 2.26 15.73 -5.95
N ILE A 128 1.48 16.25 -4.98
CA ILE A 128 1.46 17.69 -4.66
C ILE A 128 2.80 18.16 -4.10
N LEU A 129 3.47 17.34 -3.29
CA LEU A 129 4.80 17.65 -2.76
C LEU A 129 5.87 17.72 -3.86
N ALA A 130 5.71 16.97 -4.95
CA ALA A 130 6.52 17.05 -6.15
C ALA A 130 6.14 18.26 -7.07
N ASP A 131 5.23 19.14 -6.63
CA ASP A 131 4.71 20.28 -7.37
C ASP A 131 3.98 19.91 -8.69
N ALA A 132 3.48 18.67 -8.74
CA ALA A 132 2.74 18.08 -9.85
C ALA A 132 1.23 18.02 -9.55
N ARG A 133 0.43 17.69 -10.55
CA ARG A 133 -1.02 17.59 -10.47
C ARG A 133 -1.50 16.14 -10.51
N PRO A 134 -2.18 15.62 -9.48
CA PRO A 134 -2.82 14.31 -9.57
C PRO A 134 -4.04 14.36 -10.52
N VAL A 135 -4.15 13.34 -11.38
CA VAL A 135 -5.29 13.08 -12.28
C VAL A 135 -5.94 11.79 -11.84
N TYR A 136 -7.16 11.87 -11.33
CA TYR A 136 -7.82 10.72 -10.72
C TYR A 136 -8.67 9.95 -11.73
N VAL A 137 -8.49 8.62 -11.75
CA VAL A 137 -9.23 7.68 -12.61
C VAL A 137 -9.94 6.65 -11.72
N PRO A 138 -11.26 6.53 -11.79
CA PRO A 138 -12.00 5.54 -11.03
C PRO A 138 -11.58 4.11 -11.32
N LEU A 139 -11.44 3.33 -10.26
CA LEU A 139 -11.16 1.89 -10.27
C LEU A 139 -12.09 1.21 -9.26
N GLU A 140 -13.39 1.16 -9.60
CA GLU A 140 -14.42 0.71 -8.68
C GLU A 140 -14.25 -0.77 -8.31
N PRO A 141 -14.46 -1.14 -7.03
CA PRO A 141 -14.40 -2.53 -6.58
C PRO A 141 -15.42 -3.39 -7.35
N GLY A 142 -14.96 -4.55 -7.85
CA GLY A 142 -15.81 -5.50 -8.55
C GLY A 142 -16.21 -5.10 -9.99
N GLN A 143 -15.78 -3.94 -10.49
CA GLN A 143 -16.01 -3.51 -11.86
C GLN A 143 -14.72 -3.63 -12.69
N PRO A 144 -14.82 -3.94 -13.99
CA PRO A 144 -13.67 -3.84 -14.90
C PRO A 144 -13.12 -2.41 -14.93
N LEU A 145 -11.82 -2.28 -15.22
CA LEU A 145 -11.21 -0.97 -15.48
C LEU A 145 -11.79 -0.38 -16.76
N ASP A 146 -12.32 0.83 -16.66
CA ASP A 146 -12.78 1.61 -17.83
C ASP A 146 -11.57 2.09 -18.64
N LEU A 147 -11.26 1.37 -19.71
CA LEU A 147 -10.09 1.62 -20.55
C LEU A 147 -10.20 2.93 -21.35
N ASP A 148 -11.40 3.34 -21.75
CA ASP A 148 -11.60 4.59 -22.48
C ASP A 148 -11.37 5.78 -21.55
N ARG A 149 -11.88 5.70 -20.34
CA ARG A 149 -11.65 6.72 -19.30
C ARG A 149 -10.19 6.78 -18.87
N LEU A 150 -9.53 5.63 -18.76
CA LEU A 150 -8.10 5.59 -18.49
C LEU A 150 -7.31 6.23 -19.64
N ALA A 151 -7.58 5.87 -20.89
CA ALA A 151 -6.90 6.44 -22.06
C ALA A 151 -7.08 7.97 -22.15
N ALA A 152 -8.29 8.46 -21.86
CA ALA A 152 -8.59 9.90 -21.85
C ALA A 152 -7.84 10.68 -20.74
N ALA A 153 -7.33 10.00 -19.71
CA ALA A 153 -6.54 10.64 -18.66
C ALA A 153 -5.07 10.90 -19.06
N PHE A 154 -4.59 10.26 -20.12
CA PHE A 154 -3.24 10.50 -20.65
C PHE A 154 -3.23 11.76 -21.51
N THR A 155 -2.39 12.71 -21.16
CA THR A 155 -2.18 13.98 -21.86
C THR A 155 -0.69 14.18 -22.18
N ALA A 156 -0.36 15.22 -22.92
CA ALA A 156 1.04 15.58 -23.16
C ALA A 156 1.82 15.98 -21.88
N ARG A 157 1.13 16.18 -20.75
CA ARG A 157 1.73 16.48 -19.46
C ARG A 157 1.82 15.26 -18.54
N THR A 158 1.20 14.16 -18.92
CA THR A 158 1.24 12.95 -18.08
C THR A 158 2.66 12.40 -18.04
N ARG A 159 3.25 12.38 -16.86
CA ARG A 159 4.61 11.90 -16.62
C ARG A 159 4.64 10.51 -16.00
N ALA A 160 3.70 10.22 -15.11
CA ALA A 160 3.64 8.94 -14.40
C ALA A 160 2.20 8.47 -14.18
N ILE A 161 2.03 7.17 -14.00
CA ILE A 161 0.84 6.53 -13.46
C ILE A 161 1.21 5.73 -12.22
N VAL A 162 0.49 5.93 -11.10
CA VAL A 162 0.67 5.14 -9.88
C VAL A 162 -0.27 3.94 -9.93
N VAL A 163 0.29 2.74 -9.81
CA VAL A 163 -0.44 1.48 -9.86
C VAL A 163 -0.24 0.71 -8.56
N ASN A 164 -1.29 0.58 -7.75
CA ASN A 164 -1.27 -0.20 -6.52
C ASN A 164 -2.07 -1.49 -6.70
N THR A 165 -1.38 -2.62 -6.78
CA THR A 165 -1.99 -3.95 -6.94
C THR A 165 -1.18 -5.03 -6.21
N PRO A 166 -1.82 -5.75 -5.25
CA PRO A 166 -3.17 -5.56 -4.67
C PRO A 166 -3.36 -4.20 -4.02
N SER A 167 -4.57 -3.62 -4.13
CA SER A 167 -4.81 -2.22 -3.78
C SER A 167 -5.23 -2.01 -2.32
N ASN A 168 -4.91 -0.84 -1.79
CA ASN A 168 -5.49 -0.25 -0.59
C ASN A 168 -6.29 0.99 -1.04
N PRO A 169 -7.62 1.07 -0.76
CA PRO A 169 -8.40 0.37 0.26
C PRO A 169 -9.20 -0.85 -0.21
N ALA A 170 -9.32 -1.08 -1.52
CA ALA A 170 -10.33 -1.98 -2.08
C ALA A 170 -9.94 -3.48 -2.07
N GLY A 171 -8.65 -3.80 -1.90
CA GLY A 171 -8.16 -5.17 -2.02
C GLY A 171 -8.27 -5.74 -3.44
N ARG A 172 -8.45 -4.87 -4.44
CA ARG A 172 -8.56 -5.27 -5.83
C ARG A 172 -7.20 -5.69 -6.38
N VAL A 173 -7.19 -6.71 -7.21
CA VAL A 173 -6.04 -7.16 -7.98
C VAL A 173 -6.30 -6.89 -9.45
N LEU A 174 -5.40 -6.14 -10.10
CA LEU A 174 -5.51 -5.91 -11.54
C LEU A 174 -5.27 -7.21 -12.31
N THR A 175 -6.11 -7.46 -13.28
CA THR A 175 -6.02 -8.62 -14.17
C THR A 175 -4.92 -8.43 -15.21
N ARG A 176 -4.46 -9.53 -15.83
CA ARG A 176 -3.46 -9.47 -16.89
C ARG A 176 -3.90 -8.56 -18.06
N PRO A 177 -5.14 -8.61 -18.58
CA PRO A 177 -5.57 -7.68 -19.63
C PRO A 177 -5.56 -6.21 -19.21
N GLU A 178 -5.92 -5.89 -17.95
CA GLU A 178 -5.85 -4.52 -17.42
C GLU A 178 -4.41 -4.02 -17.32
N LEU A 179 -3.49 -4.88 -16.84
CA LEU A 179 -2.06 -4.56 -16.77
C LEU A 179 -1.46 -4.36 -18.17
N ASP A 180 -1.83 -5.20 -19.15
CA ASP A 180 -1.38 -5.06 -20.54
C ASP A 180 -1.90 -3.76 -21.17
N ALA A 181 -3.13 -3.34 -20.87
CA ALA A 181 -3.69 -2.06 -21.31
C ALA A 181 -2.95 -0.85 -20.70
N ILE A 182 -2.65 -0.89 -19.39
CA ILE A 182 -1.84 0.14 -18.73
C ILE A 182 -0.45 0.20 -19.37
N ALA A 183 0.21 -0.95 -19.56
CA ALA A 183 1.53 -1.02 -20.18
C ALA A 183 1.54 -0.46 -21.61
N ARG A 184 0.53 -0.76 -22.41
CA ARG A 184 0.36 -0.21 -23.75
C ARG A 184 0.27 1.31 -23.73
N LEU A 185 -0.61 1.88 -22.88
CA LEU A 185 -0.76 3.33 -22.74
C LEU A 185 0.54 4.00 -22.26
N CYS A 186 1.24 3.40 -21.30
CA CYS A 186 2.54 3.90 -20.86
C CYS A 186 3.57 3.97 -22.01
N ARG A 187 3.58 2.96 -22.89
CA ARG A 187 4.48 2.98 -24.07
C ARG A 187 4.07 4.00 -25.12
N GLU A 188 2.76 4.09 -25.43
CA GLU A 188 2.21 5.00 -26.43
C GLU A 188 2.43 6.47 -26.07
N HIS A 189 2.38 6.82 -24.78
CA HIS A 189 2.50 8.18 -24.28
C HIS A 189 3.86 8.50 -23.63
N ASP A 190 4.82 7.57 -23.63
CA ASP A 190 6.12 7.68 -22.94
C ASP A 190 5.99 8.03 -21.45
N VAL A 191 5.09 7.36 -20.75
CA VAL A 191 4.75 7.56 -19.34
C VAL A 191 5.39 6.49 -18.46
N LEU A 192 5.85 6.87 -17.27
CA LEU A 192 6.41 5.95 -16.27
C LEU A 192 5.30 5.24 -15.49
N ALA A 193 5.47 3.95 -15.24
CA ALA A 193 4.64 3.20 -14.29
C ALA A 193 5.34 3.17 -12.92
N VAL A 194 4.77 3.80 -11.90
CA VAL A 194 5.24 3.71 -10.51
C VAL A 194 4.32 2.72 -9.80
N THR A 195 4.83 1.51 -9.51
CA THR A 195 4.01 0.44 -8.96
C THR A 195 4.25 0.29 -7.46
N ASP A 196 3.18 0.33 -6.66
CA ASP A 196 3.21 0.00 -5.24
C ASP A 196 2.72 -1.44 -5.06
N GLU A 197 3.67 -2.35 -4.91
CA GLU A 197 3.47 -3.80 -4.83
C GLU A 197 3.62 -4.34 -3.41
N ILE A 198 3.44 -3.47 -2.40
CA ILE A 198 3.65 -3.81 -0.97
C ILE A 198 2.83 -5.02 -0.49
N TYR A 199 1.75 -5.37 -1.20
CA TYR A 199 0.89 -6.52 -0.92
C TYR A 199 1.10 -7.70 -1.87
N GLU A 200 2.17 -7.74 -2.66
CA GLU A 200 2.46 -8.76 -3.66
C GLU A 200 2.34 -10.21 -3.15
N HIS A 201 2.58 -10.45 -1.85
CA HIS A 201 2.49 -11.76 -1.21
C HIS A 201 1.18 -12.01 -0.45
N ILE A 202 0.28 -11.04 -0.41
CA ILE A 202 -1.03 -11.16 0.27
C ILE A 202 -2.11 -11.13 -0.82
N ARG A 203 -2.29 -12.27 -1.47
CA ARG A 203 -3.24 -12.47 -2.57
C ARG A 203 -4.01 -13.77 -2.36
N TYR A 204 -5.25 -13.77 -2.85
CA TYR A 204 -6.19 -14.88 -2.64
C TYR A 204 -6.51 -15.65 -3.92
N GLY A 205 -6.02 -15.22 -5.04
CA GLY A 205 -6.08 -15.87 -6.36
C GLY A 205 -4.72 -15.84 -7.05
N GLY A 206 -4.51 -16.46 -8.14
CA GLY A 206 -3.38 -16.45 -9.07
C GLY A 206 -2.01 -15.86 -8.66
N PRO A 207 -0.99 -15.89 -9.48
CA PRO A 207 0.31 -15.27 -9.18
C PRO A 207 0.25 -13.75 -9.31
N HIS A 208 1.12 -13.05 -8.57
CA HIS A 208 1.37 -11.62 -8.78
C HIS A 208 2.05 -11.39 -10.13
N ILE A 209 1.67 -10.33 -10.81
CA ILE A 209 2.24 -9.95 -12.12
C ILE A 209 2.84 -8.55 -11.99
N PRO A 210 4.14 -8.41 -11.78
CA PRO A 210 4.79 -7.10 -11.77
C PRO A 210 4.76 -6.47 -13.18
N ILE A 211 4.36 -5.20 -13.28
CA ILE A 211 4.30 -4.50 -14.57
C ILE A 211 5.66 -4.45 -15.27
N VAL A 212 6.73 -4.37 -14.51
CA VAL A 212 8.12 -4.37 -15.04
C VAL A 212 8.43 -5.58 -15.92
N THR A 213 7.72 -6.71 -15.75
CA THR A 213 7.90 -7.94 -16.53
C THR A 213 7.12 -7.95 -17.85
N LEU A 214 6.28 -6.95 -18.10
CA LEU A 214 5.52 -6.83 -19.33
C LEU A 214 6.40 -6.24 -20.45
N GLU A 215 6.06 -6.58 -21.68
CA GLU A 215 6.83 -6.12 -22.86
C GLU A 215 6.97 -4.60 -22.92
N GLY A 216 8.21 -4.12 -23.03
CA GLY A 216 8.57 -2.70 -23.13
C GLY A 216 8.39 -1.90 -21.83
N MET A 217 8.21 -2.58 -20.68
CA MET A 217 8.02 -1.90 -19.39
C MET A 217 9.28 -1.85 -18.51
N ALA A 218 10.30 -2.65 -18.79
CA ALA A 218 11.51 -2.72 -17.97
C ALA A 218 12.19 -1.35 -17.77
N ASP A 219 12.30 -0.55 -18.84
CA ASP A 219 12.97 0.75 -18.81
C ASP A 219 12.10 1.91 -18.31
N ARG A 220 10.81 1.67 -18.06
CA ARG A 220 9.84 2.69 -17.65
C ARG A 220 9.04 2.35 -16.42
N THR A 221 9.43 1.32 -15.67
CA THR A 221 8.76 0.95 -14.42
C THR A 221 9.65 1.21 -13.22
N VAL A 222 9.06 1.79 -12.17
CA VAL A 222 9.63 1.86 -10.84
C VAL A 222 8.79 0.96 -9.95
N THR A 223 9.32 -0.21 -9.59
CA THR A 223 8.65 -1.16 -8.71
C THR A 223 9.01 -0.87 -7.26
N ILE A 224 7.99 -0.57 -6.44
CA ILE A 224 8.12 -0.28 -5.00
C ILE A 224 7.52 -1.44 -4.22
N SER A 225 8.26 -1.97 -3.25
CA SER A 225 7.77 -2.96 -2.29
C SER A 225 8.46 -2.79 -0.93
N GLY A 226 8.27 -3.74 0.00
CA GLY A 226 8.89 -3.64 1.32
C GLY A 226 8.56 -4.76 2.28
N ALA A 227 9.30 -4.83 3.36
CA ALA A 227 9.19 -5.84 4.40
C ALA A 227 7.94 -5.70 5.28
N SER A 228 7.36 -4.50 5.33
CA SER A 228 6.35 -4.08 6.32
C SER A 228 5.15 -5.01 6.41
N LYS A 229 4.63 -5.48 5.27
CA LYS A 229 3.40 -6.27 5.18
C LYS A 229 3.70 -7.76 5.15
N THR A 230 4.70 -8.12 4.38
CA THR A 230 5.15 -9.51 4.22
C THR A 230 5.61 -10.12 5.52
N PHE A 231 6.32 -9.36 6.36
CA PHE A 231 6.89 -9.87 7.61
C PHE A 231 6.25 -9.29 8.88
N SER A 232 5.12 -8.57 8.78
CA SER A 232 4.45 -7.94 9.93
C SER A 232 5.35 -6.98 10.73
N VAL A 233 6.18 -6.20 10.04
CA VAL A 233 7.18 -5.28 10.63
C VAL A 233 7.00 -3.84 10.16
N THR A 234 5.78 -3.33 10.20
CA THR A 234 5.44 -1.99 9.69
C THR A 234 6.29 -0.87 10.32
N GLY A 235 6.70 -1.03 11.58
CA GLY A 235 7.55 -0.09 12.32
C GLY A 235 9.05 -0.14 11.96
N TRP A 236 9.51 -1.15 11.24
CA TRP A 236 10.93 -1.30 10.90
C TRP A 236 11.39 -0.36 9.78
N ARG A 237 10.47 0.13 9.00
CA ARG A 237 10.75 1.09 7.92
C ARG A 237 11.81 0.59 6.94
N VAL A 238 11.66 -0.62 6.40
CA VAL A 238 12.50 -1.17 5.33
C VAL A 238 11.63 -1.44 4.11
N GLY A 239 11.85 -0.68 3.06
CA GLY A 239 11.28 -0.83 1.73
C GLY A 239 12.37 -0.84 0.68
N TRP A 240 11.99 -0.97 -0.58
CA TRP A 240 12.93 -0.94 -1.70
C TRP A 240 12.26 -0.52 -2.99
N ILE A 241 13.10 -0.12 -3.92
CA ILE A 241 12.80 0.22 -5.30
C ILE A 241 13.60 -0.72 -6.18
N VAL A 242 12.97 -1.23 -7.24
CA VAL A 242 13.64 -1.88 -8.37
C VAL A 242 13.28 -1.09 -9.62
N ALA A 243 14.28 -0.53 -10.31
CA ALA A 243 14.09 0.31 -11.49
C ALA A 243 15.34 0.30 -12.39
N ALA A 244 15.16 0.59 -13.66
CA ALA A 244 16.28 0.70 -14.60
C ALA A 244 17.34 1.73 -14.13
N PRO A 245 18.64 1.55 -14.49
CA PRO A 245 19.75 2.36 -13.96
C PRO A 245 19.57 3.87 -14.14
N HIS A 246 19.00 4.32 -15.25
CA HIS A 246 18.82 5.75 -15.53
C HIS A 246 17.77 6.39 -14.60
N LEU A 247 16.71 5.65 -14.19
CA LEU A 247 15.74 6.08 -13.19
C LEU A 247 16.32 6.02 -11.78
N THR A 248 17.00 4.92 -11.46
CA THR A 248 17.66 4.69 -10.18
C THR A 248 18.64 5.80 -9.83
N ASN A 249 19.43 6.28 -10.79
CA ASN A 249 20.38 7.37 -10.58
C ASN A 249 19.71 8.68 -10.10
N GLY A 250 18.55 9.02 -10.64
CA GLY A 250 17.76 10.17 -10.19
C GLY A 250 17.19 9.95 -8.78
N ILE A 251 16.58 8.80 -8.57
CA ILE A 251 15.94 8.45 -7.30
C ILE A 251 16.95 8.42 -6.14
N ARG A 252 18.13 7.84 -6.33
CA ARG A 252 19.19 7.79 -5.31
C ARG A 252 19.68 9.17 -4.88
N LYS A 253 19.73 10.15 -5.78
CA LYS A 253 20.08 11.53 -5.41
C LYS A 253 19.07 12.14 -4.45
N VAL A 254 17.79 11.90 -4.68
CA VAL A 254 16.73 12.38 -3.77
C VAL A 254 16.76 11.62 -2.45
N HIS A 255 16.81 10.28 -2.51
CA HIS A 255 16.89 9.42 -1.33
C HIS A 255 18.03 9.82 -0.39
N ASP A 256 19.22 10.11 -0.92
CA ASP A 256 20.40 10.49 -0.16
C ASP A 256 20.16 11.75 0.70
N PHE A 257 19.43 12.73 0.18
CA PHE A 257 19.14 13.99 0.90
C PHE A 257 17.84 13.97 1.71
N VAL A 258 16.94 13.02 1.47
CA VAL A 258 15.69 12.89 2.25
C VAL A 258 15.91 12.09 3.53
N THR A 259 16.60 10.94 3.46
CA THR A 259 16.71 10.01 4.59
C THR A 259 18.10 9.46 4.85
N VAL A 260 19.06 9.66 3.93
CA VAL A 260 20.42 9.09 3.96
C VAL A 260 20.43 7.56 3.80
N GLY A 261 19.53 6.84 4.47
CA GLY A 261 19.43 5.39 4.35
C GLY A 261 18.48 4.77 5.38
N ALA A 262 18.06 3.54 5.10
CA ALA A 262 17.24 2.75 6.00
C ALA A 262 18.08 2.16 7.15
N PRO A 263 17.47 1.79 8.31
CA PRO A 263 18.18 1.25 9.47
C PRO A 263 19.03 0.01 9.15
N ALA A 264 20.35 0.09 9.28
CA ALA A 264 21.27 -0.96 8.87
C ALA A 264 21.01 -2.33 9.50
N PRO A 265 20.81 -2.47 10.84
CA PRO A 265 20.57 -3.79 11.45
C PRO A 265 19.26 -4.42 10.96
N LEU A 266 18.25 -3.61 10.64
CA LEU A 266 16.96 -4.11 10.14
C LEU A 266 17.02 -4.54 8.68
N GLN A 267 17.94 -3.96 7.89
CA GLN A 267 18.22 -4.44 6.54
C GLN A 267 18.83 -5.86 6.56
N GLU A 268 19.74 -6.14 7.50
CA GLU A 268 20.30 -7.49 7.69
C GLU A 268 19.22 -8.51 8.05
N ALA A 269 18.29 -8.11 8.91
CA ALA A 269 17.16 -8.94 9.30
C ALA A 269 16.21 -9.23 8.13
N VAL A 270 15.91 -8.22 7.30
CA VAL A 270 15.08 -8.42 6.11
C VAL A 270 15.77 -9.31 5.09
N ALA A 271 17.08 -9.18 4.91
CA ALA A 271 17.85 -10.10 4.05
C ALA A 271 17.75 -11.56 4.53
N ALA A 272 17.76 -11.80 5.84
CA ALA A 272 17.49 -13.12 6.40
C ALA A 272 16.04 -13.56 6.15
N GLY A 273 15.05 -12.65 6.27
CA GLY A 273 13.63 -12.93 5.99
C GLY A 273 13.37 -13.38 4.56
N LEU A 274 14.08 -12.83 3.59
CA LEU A 274 13.95 -13.22 2.19
C LEU A 274 14.40 -14.67 1.90
N THR A 275 15.13 -15.30 2.82
CA THR A 275 15.47 -16.73 2.73
C THR A 275 14.33 -17.67 3.15
N LEU A 276 13.25 -17.13 3.73
CA LEU A 276 12.03 -17.91 3.99
C LEU A 276 11.44 -18.38 2.66
N GLY A 277 11.48 -19.68 2.43
CA GLY A 277 11.09 -20.27 1.14
C GLY A 277 9.59 -20.15 0.82
N ALA A 278 9.20 -20.71 -0.31
CA ALA A 278 7.81 -20.72 -0.79
C ALA A 278 6.75 -21.17 0.26
N PRO A 279 7.01 -22.08 1.21
CA PRO A 279 6.04 -22.39 2.27
C PRO A 279 5.58 -21.19 3.07
N TYR A 280 6.51 -20.32 3.50
CA TYR A 280 6.16 -19.10 4.26
C TYR A 280 5.14 -18.22 3.56
N TYR A 281 5.37 -17.92 2.28
CA TYR A 281 4.49 -17.02 1.51
C TYR A 281 3.13 -17.66 1.21
N ARG A 282 3.10 -18.98 1.03
CA ARG A 282 1.87 -19.74 0.87
C ARG A 282 1.03 -19.71 2.16
N ASP A 283 1.68 -19.94 3.30
CA ASP A 283 1.03 -19.94 4.62
C ASP A 283 0.58 -18.52 4.99
N LEU A 284 1.37 -17.48 4.67
CA LEU A 284 0.99 -16.07 4.84
C LEU A 284 -0.32 -15.76 4.10
N SER A 285 -0.41 -16.14 2.83
CA SER A 285 -1.63 -15.93 2.02
C SER A 285 -2.82 -16.72 2.56
N ALA A 286 -2.62 -17.95 3.00
CA ALA A 286 -3.67 -18.81 3.58
C ALA A 286 -4.22 -18.22 4.87
N HIS A 287 -3.37 -17.82 5.82
CA HIS A 287 -3.76 -17.18 7.08
C HIS A 287 -4.53 -15.87 6.87
N TYR A 288 -4.11 -15.05 5.91
CA TYR A 288 -4.86 -13.83 5.60
C TYR A 288 -6.20 -14.13 4.93
N ARG A 289 -6.31 -15.18 4.13
CA ARG A 289 -7.58 -15.60 3.55
C ARG A 289 -8.59 -16.01 4.63
N GLU A 290 -8.17 -16.80 5.61
CA GLU A 290 -9.03 -17.22 6.74
C GLU A 290 -9.55 -16.01 7.53
N ARG A 291 -8.68 -15.04 7.83
CA ARG A 291 -9.05 -13.78 8.49
C ARG A 291 -9.99 -12.93 7.67
N ARG A 292 -9.74 -12.84 6.36
CA ARG A 292 -10.64 -12.20 5.40
C ARG A 292 -12.04 -12.80 5.50
N ASP A 293 -12.13 -14.10 5.36
CA ASP A 293 -13.40 -14.82 5.32
C ASP A 293 -14.16 -14.70 6.65
N THR A 294 -13.43 -14.71 7.78
CA THR A 294 -13.99 -14.49 9.12
C THR A 294 -14.61 -13.09 9.25
N LEU A 295 -13.87 -12.05 8.93
CA LEU A 295 -14.37 -10.68 9.04
C LEU A 295 -15.44 -10.39 7.98
N PHE A 296 -15.29 -10.88 6.75
CA PHE A 296 -16.27 -10.72 5.69
C PHE A 296 -17.64 -11.26 6.10
N ALA A 297 -17.70 -12.50 6.61
CA ALA A 297 -18.94 -13.12 7.07
C ALA A 297 -19.55 -12.38 8.25
N ALA A 298 -18.73 -11.80 9.13
CA ALA A 298 -19.22 -11.02 10.27
C ALA A 298 -19.83 -9.69 9.81
N LEU A 299 -19.20 -9.00 8.88
CA LEU A 299 -19.70 -7.75 8.30
C LEU A 299 -21.02 -7.95 7.55
N ASP A 300 -21.09 -8.98 6.72
CA ASP A 300 -22.31 -9.32 5.98
C ASP A 300 -23.49 -9.59 6.93
N ARG A 301 -23.31 -10.43 7.95
CA ARG A 301 -24.33 -10.70 8.98
C ARG A 301 -24.73 -9.46 9.77
N ALA A 302 -23.81 -8.50 9.93
CA ALA A 302 -24.09 -7.24 10.63
C ALA A 302 -24.84 -6.22 9.78
N GLY A 303 -25.09 -6.53 8.50
CA GLY A 303 -25.86 -5.71 7.56
C GLY A 303 -25.02 -4.72 6.74
N PHE A 304 -23.69 -4.80 6.82
CA PHE A 304 -22.81 -4.15 5.87
C PHE A 304 -22.89 -4.89 4.53
N ARG A 305 -22.50 -4.21 3.45
CA ARG A 305 -22.35 -4.84 2.13
C ARG A 305 -20.86 -4.86 1.75
N PRO A 306 -20.12 -5.89 2.20
CA PRO A 306 -18.68 -5.96 1.98
C PRO A 306 -18.35 -6.34 0.54
N HIS A 307 -17.37 -5.67 -0.07
CA HIS A 307 -16.73 -6.11 -1.29
C HIS A 307 -15.66 -7.16 -0.96
N LEU A 308 -15.72 -8.32 -1.61
CA LEU A 308 -14.76 -9.40 -1.35
C LEU A 308 -13.38 -9.03 -1.93
N PRO A 309 -12.35 -8.83 -1.09
CA PRO A 309 -11.03 -8.48 -1.60
C PRO A 309 -10.32 -9.69 -2.20
N GLU A 310 -9.59 -9.45 -3.28
CA GLU A 310 -8.77 -10.42 -4.00
C GLU A 310 -7.31 -10.44 -3.50
N GLY A 311 -6.92 -9.40 -2.74
CA GLY A 311 -5.60 -9.26 -2.12
C GLY A 311 -5.57 -8.17 -1.06
N ALA A 312 -4.37 -7.81 -0.59
CA ALA A 312 -4.16 -6.94 0.56
C ALA A 312 -4.88 -7.49 1.81
N TYR A 313 -5.21 -6.65 2.78
CA TYR A 313 -5.89 -7.10 4.00
C TYR A 313 -6.98 -6.09 4.46
N TYR A 314 -7.71 -5.55 3.49
CA TYR A 314 -8.81 -4.61 3.73
C TYR A 314 -10.11 -5.10 3.10
N ILE A 315 -11.21 -4.74 3.73
CA ILE A 315 -12.56 -4.90 3.20
C ILE A 315 -13.20 -3.51 3.14
N LEU A 316 -13.56 -3.09 1.92
CA LEU A 316 -14.37 -1.91 1.70
C LEU A 316 -15.84 -2.32 1.71
N CYS A 317 -16.68 -1.62 2.50
CA CYS A 317 -18.08 -1.94 2.67
C CYS A 317 -18.96 -0.77 2.27
N ASP A 318 -20.06 -1.06 1.58
CA ASP A 318 -21.16 -0.12 1.41
C ASP A 318 -22.01 -0.08 2.69
N ILE A 319 -22.25 1.13 3.18
CA ILE A 319 -23.05 1.44 4.38
C ILE A 319 -24.35 2.17 4.06
N SER A 320 -24.73 2.34 2.81
CA SER A 320 -25.96 3.04 2.40
C SER A 320 -27.22 2.46 3.05
N GLY A 321 -27.21 1.15 3.34
CA GLY A 321 -28.29 0.43 4.01
C GLY A 321 -28.54 0.83 5.48
N PHE A 322 -27.65 1.62 6.08
CA PHE A 322 -27.81 2.11 7.48
C PHE A 322 -28.49 3.49 7.55
N GLY A 323 -28.64 4.21 6.44
CA GLY A 323 -29.26 5.54 6.43
C GLY A 323 -28.50 6.62 7.20
N ALA A 324 -27.21 6.45 7.42
CA ALA A 324 -26.39 7.23 8.35
C ALA A 324 -26.01 8.65 7.86
N GLY A 325 -26.43 9.05 6.67
CA GLY A 325 -26.18 10.37 6.10
C GLY A 325 -24.78 10.54 5.47
N ASP A 326 -23.70 10.22 6.18
CA ASP A 326 -22.33 10.25 5.70
C ASP A 326 -21.41 9.28 6.46
N ASP A 327 -20.32 8.89 5.80
CA ASP A 327 -19.32 7.93 6.27
C ASP A 327 -18.53 8.41 7.50
N VAL A 328 -18.27 9.71 7.62
CA VAL A 328 -17.47 10.28 8.74
C VAL A 328 -18.29 10.21 10.04
N THR A 329 -19.55 10.65 9.99
CA THR A 329 -20.48 10.53 11.12
C THR A 329 -20.69 9.08 11.47
N PHE A 330 -20.93 8.21 10.49
CA PHE A 330 -21.06 6.77 10.69
C PHE A 330 -19.82 6.17 11.37
N ALA A 331 -18.61 6.45 10.88
CA ALA A 331 -17.37 5.93 11.45
C ALA A 331 -17.17 6.36 12.91
N ARG A 332 -17.51 7.61 13.25
CA ARG A 332 -17.45 8.12 14.65
C ARG A 332 -18.44 7.42 15.56
N ARG A 333 -19.70 7.27 15.12
CA ARG A 333 -20.73 6.53 15.86
C ARG A 333 -20.36 5.05 16.02
N LEU A 334 -19.79 4.43 14.99
CA LEU A 334 -19.31 3.04 15.05
C LEU A 334 -18.25 2.86 16.15
N VAL A 335 -17.35 3.81 16.33
CA VAL A 335 -16.38 3.82 17.43
C VAL A 335 -17.07 3.99 18.78
N ALA A 336 -17.90 5.02 18.94
CA ALA A 336 -18.46 5.41 20.23
C ALA A 336 -19.54 4.46 20.73
N GLU A 337 -20.40 3.96 19.83
CA GLU A 337 -21.63 3.23 20.20
C GLU A 337 -21.50 1.71 19.99
N VAL A 338 -20.65 1.27 19.05
CA VAL A 338 -20.43 -0.15 18.74
C VAL A 338 -19.10 -0.66 19.28
N GLY A 339 -18.11 0.23 19.41
CA GLY A 339 -16.79 -0.10 19.95
C GLY A 339 -15.86 -0.74 18.91
N VAL A 340 -16.01 -0.37 17.61
CA VAL A 340 -15.12 -0.82 16.51
C VAL A 340 -14.75 0.38 15.65
N ALA A 341 -13.46 0.59 15.42
CA ALA A 341 -12.97 1.66 14.55
C ALA A 341 -12.75 1.16 13.12
N ALA A 342 -13.18 1.96 12.17
CA ALA A 342 -12.97 1.77 10.74
C ALA A 342 -12.60 3.10 10.08
N VAL A 343 -12.22 3.12 8.81
CA VAL A 343 -11.84 4.35 8.09
C VAL A 343 -12.98 4.79 7.19
N PRO A 344 -13.45 6.05 7.29
CA PRO A 344 -14.46 6.58 6.39
C PRO A 344 -13.96 6.56 4.93
N GLY A 345 -14.86 6.16 4.03
CA GLY A 345 -14.54 5.94 2.61
C GLY A 345 -14.18 7.21 1.85
N SER A 346 -14.77 8.34 2.22
CA SER A 346 -14.51 9.65 1.62
C SER A 346 -13.02 10.04 1.63
N SER A 347 -12.23 9.47 2.56
CA SER A 347 -10.78 9.72 2.64
C SER A 347 -9.96 9.05 1.53
N PHE A 348 -10.56 8.17 0.75
CA PHE A 348 -9.90 7.43 -0.34
C PHE A 348 -10.25 7.96 -1.74
N PHE A 349 -10.89 9.11 -1.81
CA PHE A 349 -11.32 9.73 -3.07
C PHE A 349 -10.91 11.19 -3.14
N SER A 350 -10.69 11.67 -4.35
CA SER A 350 -10.39 13.08 -4.63
C SER A 350 -11.56 13.99 -4.32
N ARG A 351 -12.78 13.47 -4.53
CA ARG A 351 -14.06 14.12 -4.18
C ARG A 351 -14.73 13.29 -3.09
N PRO A 352 -14.89 13.83 -1.86
CA PRO A 352 -15.42 13.10 -0.70
C PRO A 352 -16.78 12.43 -0.94
N GLU A 353 -17.63 13.04 -1.77
CA GLU A 353 -18.96 12.52 -2.09
C GLU A 353 -18.93 11.14 -2.78
N LEU A 354 -17.83 10.76 -3.44
CA LEU A 354 -17.69 9.44 -4.07
C LEU A 354 -17.52 8.31 -3.05
N GLY A 355 -17.05 8.63 -1.85
CA GLY A 355 -16.82 7.66 -0.79
C GLY A 355 -17.79 7.75 0.37
N ARG A 356 -18.80 8.65 0.33
CA ARG A 356 -19.70 8.96 1.46
C ARG A 356 -20.52 7.78 1.97
N ASP A 357 -20.72 6.78 1.13
CA ASP A 357 -21.47 5.57 1.46
C ASP A 357 -20.57 4.36 1.68
N LEU A 358 -19.26 4.59 1.87
CA LEU A 358 -18.26 3.55 2.02
C LEU A 358 -17.54 3.63 3.36
N ILE A 359 -17.11 2.47 3.87
CA ILE A 359 -16.23 2.36 5.04
C ILE A 359 -15.23 1.23 4.85
N ARG A 360 -13.96 1.40 5.31
CA ARG A 360 -12.92 0.40 5.19
C ARG A 360 -12.56 -0.21 6.52
N PHE A 361 -12.58 -1.54 6.60
CA PHE A 361 -12.05 -2.35 7.71
C PHE A 361 -10.75 -3.03 7.31
N THR A 362 -9.87 -3.33 8.28
CA THR A 362 -8.71 -4.20 8.10
C THR A 362 -8.89 -5.51 8.84
N PHE A 363 -8.41 -6.60 8.23
CA PHE A 363 -8.40 -7.93 8.86
C PHE A 363 -6.99 -8.43 9.21
N CYS A 364 -5.98 -7.53 9.21
CA CYS A 364 -4.62 -7.86 9.67
C CYS A 364 -4.52 -7.87 11.21
N LYS A 365 -5.42 -8.60 11.85
CA LYS A 365 -5.53 -8.72 13.32
C LYS A 365 -5.53 -10.19 13.73
N THR A 366 -5.34 -10.46 15.02
CA THR A 366 -5.49 -11.82 15.55
C THR A 366 -6.92 -12.32 15.39
N ASP A 367 -7.09 -13.64 15.36
CA ASP A 367 -8.39 -14.27 15.17
C ASP A 367 -9.35 -13.96 16.32
N GLU A 368 -8.82 -13.82 17.56
CA GLU A 368 -9.58 -13.42 18.74
C GLU A 368 -10.18 -12.02 18.56
N LEU A 369 -9.34 -11.05 18.14
CA LEU A 369 -9.79 -9.68 17.92
C LEU A 369 -10.82 -9.59 16.80
N LEU A 370 -10.63 -10.35 15.71
CA LEU A 370 -11.58 -10.37 14.59
C LEU A 370 -12.92 -10.99 14.99
N ARG A 371 -12.94 -12.06 15.82
CA ARG A 371 -14.16 -12.64 16.33
C ARG A 371 -14.90 -11.67 17.27
N GLU A 372 -14.19 -11.06 18.23
CA GLU A 372 -14.74 -10.04 19.12
C GLU A 372 -15.31 -8.84 18.35
N ALA A 373 -14.57 -8.35 17.33
CA ALA A 373 -15.07 -7.27 16.48
C ALA A 373 -16.33 -7.69 15.72
N GLY A 374 -16.39 -8.92 15.24
CA GLY A 374 -17.58 -9.48 14.59
C GLY A 374 -18.80 -9.49 15.51
N GLU A 375 -18.64 -9.90 16.77
CA GLU A 375 -19.73 -9.90 17.78
C GLU A 375 -20.21 -8.47 18.10
N ARG A 376 -19.28 -7.51 18.25
CA ARG A 376 -19.65 -6.11 18.46
C ARG A 376 -20.39 -5.54 17.26
N LEU A 377 -19.96 -5.83 16.02
CA LEU A 377 -20.56 -5.34 14.79
C LEU A 377 -22.02 -5.82 14.59
N LEU A 378 -22.42 -6.97 15.10
CA LEU A 378 -23.82 -7.44 15.03
C LEU A 378 -24.82 -6.45 15.64
N ARG A 379 -24.39 -5.58 16.55
CA ARG A 379 -25.24 -4.53 17.16
C ARG A 379 -25.34 -3.28 16.27
N ALA A 380 -24.50 -3.16 15.25
CA ALA A 380 -24.38 -1.94 14.43
C ALA A 380 -25.73 -1.50 13.85
N ARG A 381 -26.51 -2.45 13.31
CA ARG A 381 -27.81 -2.13 12.70
C ARG A 381 -28.84 -1.60 13.69
N ALA A 382 -28.84 -2.12 14.89
CA ALA A 382 -29.79 -1.66 15.94
C ALA A 382 -29.44 -0.28 16.54
N VAL A 383 -28.17 0.11 16.41
CA VAL A 383 -27.60 1.30 17.05
C VAL A 383 -27.40 2.45 16.06
N LEU A 384 -27.05 2.14 14.81
CA LEU A 384 -26.63 3.14 13.83
C LEU A 384 -27.67 3.50 12.76
N THR A 385 -28.80 2.77 12.71
CA THR A 385 -29.95 3.10 11.83
C THR A 385 -30.85 4.17 12.44
#